data_2b3d722acf172c5e69db7139c755e485
#
_entry.id   2b3d722acf172c5e69db7139c755e485
#
_cell.length_a   1.000
_cell.length_b   1.000
_cell.length_c   1.000
_cell.angle_alpha   90.00
_cell.angle_beta   90.00
_cell.angle_gamma   90.00
#
_symmetry.space_group_name_H-M   'P 1'
#
loop_
_entity.id
_entity.type
_entity.pdbx_description
1 polymer ?
#
loop_
_entity_poly.entity_id
_entity_poly.type
_entity_poly.pdbx_seq_one_letter_code
_entity_poly.pdbx_strand_id
1 'polypeptide(L)'
;GKISYDAETKTLTIEDVTINTIDNFGIENQSVDLKIEVVGNNTITTNEACITIVNPSTISGSGTFRLKSNRNCGLYVKSSLTVEDVKLYAEGKWGIAGYDGKSGEILTLRNAYVEATGSKGSICDLQNLILDNCAITQPDGAEFDANQKAVVLNGELLKTKVVIAPVTNGISDITTDVPAHAKGIYSVTGVK
;
A
#
# COMPACT_ATOMS: atom_id res chain seq x y z
N GLY A 1 9.86 17.54 11.01
CA GLY A 1 8.58 17.05 10.52
C GLY A 1 7.38 17.78 11.11
N LYS A 2 6.26 17.63 10.47
CA LYS A 2 5.02 18.26 10.89
C LYS A 2 3.90 17.24 10.90
N ILE A 3 3.06 17.27 11.95
CA ILE A 3 1.80 16.55 12.03
C ILE A 3 0.71 17.57 12.27
N SER A 4 -0.36 17.51 11.49
CA SER A 4 -1.55 18.35 11.67
C SER A 4 -2.81 17.56 11.42
N TYR A 5 -3.88 17.91 12.12
CA TYR A 5 -5.19 17.29 11.94
C TYR A 5 -6.23 18.36 11.63
N ASP A 6 -6.95 18.15 10.56
CA ASP A 6 -8.11 18.93 10.18
C ASP A 6 -9.38 18.13 10.51
N ALA A 7 -10.15 18.63 11.45
CA ALA A 7 -11.36 17.97 11.93
C ALA A 7 -12.54 18.05 10.95
N GLU A 8 -12.58 19.07 10.09
CA GLU A 8 -13.64 19.25 9.11
C GLU A 8 -13.54 18.23 7.98
N THR A 9 -12.31 18.04 7.49
CA THR A 9 -12.01 17.06 6.43
C THR A 9 -11.62 15.69 6.97
N LYS A 10 -11.46 15.55 8.29
CA LYS A 10 -10.94 14.35 8.98
C LYS A 10 -9.58 13.92 8.41
N THR A 11 -8.70 14.87 8.13
CA THR A 11 -7.41 14.61 7.51
C THR A 11 -6.28 14.81 8.51
N LEU A 12 -5.50 13.73 8.72
CA LEU A 12 -4.24 13.74 9.44
C LEU A 12 -3.11 13.86 8.41
N THR A 13 -2.49 15.03 8.32
CA THR A 13 -1.32 15.23 7.44
C THR A 13 -0.04 14.94 8.20
N ILE A 14 0.83 14.13 7.59
CA ILE A 14 2.14 13.72 8.12
C ILE A 14 3.20 14.12 7.09
N GLU A 15 4.09 15.04 7.45
CA GLU A 15 5.09 15.62 6.57
C GLU A 15 6.49 15.50 7.17
N ASP A 16 7.37 14.72 6.52
CA ASP A 16 8.76 14.49 6.90
C ASP A 16 8.95 14.09 8.38
N VAL A 17 8.07 13.23 8.89
CA VAL A 17 8.01 12.84 10.30
C VAL A 17 8.83 11.59 10.56
N THR A 18 9.58 11.60 11.66
CA THR A 18 10.20 10.40 12.22
C THR A 18 9.64 10.16 13.63
N ILE A 19 8.91 9.06 13.80
CA ILE A 19 8.41 8.57 15.07
C ILE A 19 9.24 7.33 15.44
N ASN A 20 9.78 7.32 16.64
CA ASN A 20 10.47 6.17 17.19
C ASN A 20 9.97 5.96 18.64
N THR A 21 9.20 4.89 18.85
CA THR A 21 8.66 4.54 20.16
C THR A 21 8.79 3.04 20.40
N ILE A 22 9.21 2.66 21.61
CA ILE A 22 9.40 1.25 21.96
C ILE A 22 8.24 0.68 22.76
N ASP A 23 7.38 1.51 23.30
CA ASP A 23 6.37 1.09 24.29
C ASP A 23 4.93 1.15 23.77
N ASN A 24 4.69 1.80 22.62
CA ASN A 24 3.35 2.05 22.11
C ASN A 24 3.22 1.83 20.59
N PHE A 25 2.00 1.94 20.10
CA PHE A 25 1.68 2.10 18.68
C PHE A 25 2.22 3.44 18.16
N GLY A 26 2.51 3.52 16.87
CA GLY A 26 2.84 4.78 16.23
C GLY A 26 1.59 5.63 16.02
N ILE A 27 0.61 5.08 15.30
CA ILE A 27 -0.69 5.70 15.04
C ILE A 27 -1.76 4.62 15.24
N GLU A 28 -2.72 4.89 16.12
CA GLU A 28 -3.94 4.09 16.23
C GLU A 28 -5.13 4.93 15.78
N ASN A 29 -5.73 4.55 14.65
CA ASN A 29 -6.90 5.23 14.16
C ASN A 29 -8.18 4.60 14.67
N GLN A 30 -8.92 5.34 15.49
CA GLN A 30 -10.26 4.99 15.96
C GLN A 30 -11.37 5.85 15.32
N SER A 31 -11.00 6.80 14.46
CA SER A 31 -11.97 7.66 13.75
C SER A 31 -12.46 6.98 12.46
N VAL A 32 -13.75 7.08 12.20
CA VAL A 32 -14.35 6.62 10.95
C VAL A 32 -14.01 7.62 9.83
N ASP A 33 -13.65 7.09 8.65
CA ASP A 33 -13.32 7.86 7.44
C ASP A 33 -12.12 8.80 7.62
N LEU A 34 -11.16 8.43 8.48
CA LEU A 34 -9.91 9.17 8.59
C LEU A 34 -9.12 9.08 7.28
N LYS A 35 -8.65 10.22 6.82
CA LYS A 35 -7.65 10.33 5.76
C LYS A 35 -6.29 10.59 6.39
N ILE A 36 -5.29 9.79 6.04
CA ILE A 36 -3.89 10.02 6.40
C ILE A 36 -3.19 10.49 5.13
N GLU A 37 -2.87 11.78 5.07
CA GLU A 37 -2.13 12.38 3.97
C GLU A 37 -0.64 12.31 4.23
N VAL A 38 0.10 11.69 3.31
CA VAL A 38 1.53 11.43 3.42
C VAL A 38 2.30 12.34 2.49
N VAL A 39 3.07 13.27 3.05
CA VAL A 39 3.89 14.24 2.32
C VAL A 39 5.36 14.03 2.68
N GLY A 40 6.25 14.06 1.70
CA GLY A 40 7.69 13.87 1.93
C GLY A 40 8.06 12.47 2.40
N ASN A 41 9.05 12.35 3.28
CA ASN A 41 9.56 11.07 3.76
C ASN A 41 9.23 10.84 5.23
N ASN A 42 8.38 9.86 5.50
CA ASN A 42 7.90 9.58 6.83
C ASN A 42 8.35 8.19 7.29
N THR A 43 8.78 8.09 8.55
CA THR A 43 9.22 6.82 9.16
C THR A 43 8.59 6.66 10.53
N ILE A 44 8.02 5.49 10.77
CA ILE A 44 7.52 5.08 12.09
C ILE A 44 8.21 3.77 12.47
N THR A 45 8.89 3.76 13.61
CA THR A 45 9.49 2.56 14.19
C THR A 45 8.90 2.31 15.56
N THR A 46 8.39 1.09 15.80
CA THR A 46 7.71 0.71 17.05
C THR A 46 8.05 -0.71 17.46
N ASN A 47 7.67 -1.10 18.68
CA ASN A 47 7.60 -2.52 19.04
C ASN A 47 6.22 -3.11 18.74
N GLU A 48 5.16 -2.32 18.88
CA GLU A 48 3.80 -2.69 18.50
C GLU A 48 3.52 -2.38 17.03
N ALA A 49 2.28 -2.41 16.58
CA ALA A 49 1.95 -2.03 15.21
C ALA A 49 2.30 -0.56 14.95
N CYS A 50 2.94 -0.27 13.81
CA CYS A 50 3.26 1.12 13.48
C CYS A 50 2.00 1.93 13.22
N ILE A 51 1.06 1.33 12.48
CA ILE A 51 -0.27 1.91 12.26
C ILE A 51 -1.31 0.81 12.49
N THR A 52 -2.34 1.14 13.27
CA THR A 52 -3.52 0.29 13.47
C THR A 52 -4.75 0.99 12.92
N ILE A 53 -5.41 0.36 11.96
CA ILE A 53 -6.64 0.84 11.32
C ILE A 53 -7.83 0.09 11.91
N VAL A 54 -8.55 0.73 12.81
CA VAL A 54 -9.72 0.12 13.50
C VAL A 54 -11.01 0.39 12.73
N ASN A 55 -11.10 1.50 12.04
CA ASN A 55 -12.28 1.91 11.25
C ASN A 55 -11.90 2.19 9.79
N PRO A 56 -12.87 2.21 8.86
CA PRO A 56 -12.63 2.54 7.47
C PRO A 56 -11.80 3.81 7.29
N SER A 57 -10.74 3.73 6.48
CA SER A 57 -9.75 4.80 6.36
C SER A 57 -9.08 4.82 4.99
N THR A 58 -8.41 5.93 4.70
CA THR A 58 -7.59 6.09 3.50
C THR A 58 -6.19 6.59 3.90
N ILE A 59 -5.15 6.00 3.33
CA ILE A 59 -3.78 6.52 3.34
C ILE A 59 -3.49 6.98 1.91
N SER A 60 -3.18 8.26 1.73
CA SER A 60 -2.95 8.82 0.40
C SER A 60 -1.82 9.85 0.39
N GLY A 61 -1.38 10.26 -0.78
CA GLY A 61 -0.42 11.33 -0.96
C GLY A 61 0.79 10.93 -1.80
N SER A 62 1.61 11.89 -2.16
CA SER A 62 2.78 11.69 -3.03
C SER A 62 4.04 11.25 -2.28
N GLY A 63 3.95 11.10 -0.97
CA GLY A 63 5.10 10.83 -0.10
C GLY A 63 5.47 9.36 0.02
N THR A 64 6.44 9.13 0.88
CA THR A 64 6.92 7.80 1.29
C THR A 64 6.59 7.55 2.74
N PHE A 65 6.04 6.38 3.03
CA PHE A 65 5.71 5.94 4.38
C PHE A 65 6.45 4.64 4.71
N ARG A 66 7.39 4.70 5.63
CA ARG A 66 8.18 3.55 6.10
C ARG A 66 7.73 3.15 7.50
N LEU A 67 7.21 1.95 7.62
CA LEU A 67 6.64 1.39 8.84
C LEU A 67 7.48 0.18 9.24
N LYS A 68 8.15 0.24 10.39
CA LYS A 68 8.97 -0.85 10.91
C LYS A 68 8.57 -1.20 12.33
N SER A 69 7.95 -2.35 12.50
CA SER A 69 7.66 -2.92 13.80
C SER A 69 8.69 -3.97 14.19
N ASN A 70 9.20 -3.91 15.41
CA ASN A 70 10.16 -4.89 15.91
C ASN A 70 9.50 -6.21 16.37
N ARG A 71 8.22 -6.17 16.78
CA ARG A 71 7.54 -7.32 17.40
C ARG A 71 6.16 -7.62 16.84
N ASN A 72 5.57 -6.69 16.08
CA ASN A 72 4.19 -6.78 15.62
C ASN A 72 4.10 -6.48 14.11
N CYS A 73 3.03 -5.84 13.66
CA CYS A 73 2.78 -5.50 12.26
C CYS A 73 3.41 -4.15 11.88
N GLY A 74 3.96 -4.05 10.66
CA GLY A 74 4.20 -2.74 10.08
C GLY A 74 2.88 -1.98 9.91
N LEU A 75 1.88 -2.61 9.31
CA LEU A 75 0.53 -2.08 9.16
C LEU A 75 -0.51 -3.11 9.62
N TYR A 76 -1.34 -2.75 10.59
CA TYR A 76 -2.39 -3.61 11.12
C TYR A 76 -3.76 -3.12 10.67
N VAL A 77 -4.43 -3.89 9.82
CA VAL A 77 -5.68 -3.55 9.15
C VAL A 77 -6.82 -4.33 9.79
N LYS A 78 -7.60 -3.68 10.67
CA LYS A 78 -8.76 -4.30 11.34
C LYS A 78 -10.09 -3.92 10.70
N SER A 79 -10.06 -3.12 9.65
CA SER A 79 -11.23 -2.64 8.90
C SER A 79 -10.83 -2.39 7.44
N SER A 80 -11.70 -1.83 6.63
CA SER A 80 -11.35 -1.47 5.25
C SER A 80 -10.32 -0.33 5.21
N LEU A 81 -9.29 -0.49 4.39
CA LEU A 81 -8.26 0.50 4.16
C LEU A 81 -8.01 0.65 2.65
N THR A 82 -8.03 1.88 2.18
CA THR A 82 -7.52 2.23 0.85
C THR A 82 -6.15 2.88 0.99
N VAL A 83 -5.19 2.43 0.20
CA VAL A 83 -3.86 3.03 0.06
C VAL A 83 -3.72 3.49 -1.38
N GLU A 84 -3.55 4.79 -1.61
CA GLU A 84 -3.55 5.36 -2.96
C GLU A 84 -2.45 6.40 -3.17
N ASP A 85 -1.82 6.35 -4.35
CA ASP A 85 -0.81 7.31 -4.83
C ASP A 85 0.42 7.48 -3.92
N VAL A 86 0.66 6.57 -2.99
CA VAL A 86 1.72 6.63 -1.98
C VAL A 86 2.73 5.50 -2.15
N LYS A 87 3.95 5.69 -1.65
CA LYS A 87 4.94 4.63 -1.49
C LYS A 87 4.95 4.14 -0.05
N LEU A 88 4.46 2.92 0.17
CA LEU A 88 4.35 2.30 1.49
C LEU A 88 5.33 1.14 1.64
N TYR A 89 6.12 1.17 2.70
CA TYR A 89 7.00 0.09 3.10
C TYR A 89 6.60 -0.38 4.48
N ALA A 90 6.22 -1.66 4.61
CA ALA A 90 5.75 -2.24 5.86
C ALA A 90 6.60 -3.46 6.23
N GLU A 91 7.33 -3.35 7.33
CA GLU A 91 8.22 -4.38 7.84
C GLU A 91 7.85 -4.74 9.28
N GLY A 92 7.87 -6.04 9.62
CA GLY A 92 7.61 -6.49 10.98
C GLY A 92 7.68 -7.99 11.15
N LYS A 93 7.12 -8.48 12.26
CA LYS A 93 6.77 -9.89 12.40
C LYS A 93 5.73 -10.25 11.34
N TRP A 94 4.79 -9.35 11.11
CA TRP A 94 3.92 -9.30 9.95
C TRP A 94 4.16 -7.96 9.23
N GLY A 95 4.25 -8.00 7.91
CA GLY A 95 4.40 -6.78 7.12
C GLY A 95 3.10 -5.97 7.16
N ILE A 96 2.08 -6.45 6.45
CA ILE A 96 0.70 -5.97 6.49
C ILE A 96 -0.17 -7.13 6.92
N ALA A 97 -0.95 -6.97 7.98
CA ALA A 97 -1.83 -8.03 8.45
C ALA A 97 -3.22 -7.51 8.83
N GLY A 98 -4.23 -8.32 8.57
CA GLY A 98 -5.55 -8.17 9.14
C GLY A 98 -5.66 -8.79 10.52
N TYR A 99 -6.87 -8.77 11.09
CA TYR A 99 -7.13 -9.38 12.41
C TYR A 99 -7.36 -10.89 12.28
N ASP A 100 -8.34 -11.30 11.48
CA ASP A 100 -8.68 -12.71 11.26
C ASP A 100 -9.14 -13.00 9.82
N GLY A 101 -9.18 -11.97 8.98
CA GLY A 101 -9.66 -12.03 7.60
C GLY A 101 -11.15 -12.34 7.47
N LYS A 102 -11.99 -11.97 8.45
CA LYS A 102 -13.44 -12.22 8.47
C LYS A 102 -14.26 -11.01 8.87
N SER A 103 -13.59 -9.96 9.34
CA SER A 103 -14.22 -8.83 10.02
C SER A 103 -14.18 -7.54 9.21
N GLY A 104 -14.02 -7.61 7.90
CA GLY A 104 -14.01 -6.44 7.01
C GLY A 104 -12.61 -5.90 6.71
N GLU A 105 -11.57 -6.70 6.94
CA GLU A 105 -10.17 -6.37 6.64
C GLU A 105 -9.94 -6.38 5.13
N ILE A 106 -10.43 -5.37 4.44
CA ILE A 106 -10.27 -5.21 3.00
C ILE A 106 -9.19 -4.18 2.73
N LEU A 107 -8.10 -4.62 2.13
CA LEU A 107 -7.04 -3.73 1.69
C LEU A 107 -7.20 -3.45 0.19
N THR A 108 -7.43 -2.18 -0.15
CA THR A 108 -7.45 -1.71 -1.53
C THR A 108 -6.18 -0.91 -1.81
N LEU A 109 -5.44 -1.31 -2.84
CA LEU A 109 -4.25 -0.60 -3.31
C LEU A 109 -4.56 0.01 -4.67
N ARG A 110 -4.49 1.34 -4.76
CA ARG A 110 -4.77 2.09 -5.99
C ARG A 110 -3.57 2.95 -6.37
N ASN A 111 -3.02 2.74 -7.56
CA ASN A 111 -1.82 3.45 -8.03
C ASN A 111 -0.68 3.51 -7.00
N ALA A 112 -0.65 2.61 -6.04
CA ALA A 112 0.28 2.65 -4.92
C ALA A 112 1.47 1.70 -5.15
N TYR A 113 2.65 2.10 -4.69
CA TYR A 113 3.78 1.20 -4.53
C TYR A 113 3.80 0.68 -3.10
N VAL A 114 3.72 -0.63 -2.93
CA VAL A 114 3.74 -1.26 -1.61
C VAL A 114 4.82 -2.33 -1.57
N GLU A 115 5.68 -2.25 -0.56
CA GLU A 115 6.63 -3.30 -0.22
C GLU A 115 6.31 -3.80 1.17
N ALA A 116 6.01 -5.08 1.31
CA ALA A 116 5.69 -5.70 2.59
C ALA A 116 6.63 -6.87 2.88
N THR A 117 7.16 -6.92 4.10
CA THR A 117 8.02 -8.01 4.56
C THR A 117 7.67 -8.40 5.99
N GLY A 118 7.40 -9.68 6.22
CA GLY A 118 7.08 -10.18 7.56
C GLY A 118 7.56 -11.60 7.78
N SER A 119 8.26 -11.84 8.90
CA SER A 119 8.82 -13.17 9.24
C SER A 119 7.75 -14.23 9.52
N LYS A 120 6.52 -13.82 9.78
CA LYS A 120 5.34 -14.69 9.98
C LYS A 120 4.33 -14.62 8.85
N GLY A 121 4.34 -13.53 8.08
CA GLY A 121 3.51 -13.30 6.92
C GLY A 121 3.75 -11.90 6.37
N SER A 122 4.00 -11.77 5.08
CA SER A 122 4.27 -10.47 4.48
C SER A 122 2.98 -9.68 4.24
N ILE A 123 1.96 -10.34 3.70
CA ILE A 123 0.59 -9.81 3.60
C ILE A 123 -0.36 -10.96 3.92
N CYS A 124 -1.07 -10.90 5.05
CA CYS A 124 -1.89 -12.00 5.53
C CYS A 124 -3.07 -11.57 6.40
N ASP A 125 -3.93 -12.52 6.74
CA ASP A 125 -5.11 -12.35 7.59
C ASP A 125 -6.08 -11.27 7.08
N LEU A 126 -6.08 -11.00 5.78
CA LEU A 126 -6.99 -10.07 5.12
C LEU A 126 -8.22 -10.82 4.60
N GLN A 127 -9.40 -10.22 4.76
CA GLN A 127 -10.61 -10.75 4.12
C GLN A 127 -10.52 -10.64 2.60
N ASN A 128 -9.92 -9.55 2.09
CA ASN A 128 -9.68 -9.37 0.66
C ASN A 128 -8.53 -8.40 0.40
N LEU A 129 -7.87 -8.59 -0.74
CA LEU A 129 -6.89 -7.68 -1.32
C LEU A 129 -7.39 -7.25 -2.70
N ILE A 130 -7.64 -5.95 -2.88
CA ILE A 130 -8.10 -5.37 -4.14
C ILE A 130 -6.95 -4.57 -4.75
N LEU A 131 -6.58 -4.91 -5.97
CA LEU A 131 -5.54 -4.24 -6.74
C LEU A 131 -6.19 -3.43 -7.85
N ASP A 132 -6.22 -2.10 -7.67
CA ASP A 132 -6.76 -1.14 -8.63
C ASP A 132 -5.60 -0.41 -9.29
N ASN A 133 -5.40 -0.67 -10.57
CA ASN A 133 -4.23 -0.22 -11.32
C ASN A 133 -2.90 -0.59 -10.65
N CYS A 134 -2.86 -1.74 -9.99
CA CYS A 134 -1.69 -2.32 -9.34
C CYS A 134 -1.60 -3.81 -9.65
N ALA A 135 -0.39 -4.38 -9.54
CA ALA A 135 -0.16 -5.82 -9.61
C ALA A 135 0.91 -6.25 -8.61
N ILE A 136 0.86 -7.50 -8.16
CA ILE A 136 1.97 -8.11 -7.43
C ILE A 136 3.09 -8.34 -8.44
N THR A 137 4.22 -7.69 -8.24
CA THR A 137 5.37 -7.75 -9.16
C THR A 137 6.53 -8.58 -8.63
N GLN A 138 6.55 -8.85 -7.32
CA GLN A 138 7.55 -9.71 -6.69
C GLN A 138 6.97 -10.44 -5.49
N PRO A 139 7.30 -11.73 -5.30
CA PRO A 139 7.95 -12.58 -6.30
C PRO A 139 7.03 -12.87 -7.48
N ASP A 140 7.62 -13.22 -8.62
CA ASP A 140 6.85 -13.61 -9.81
C ASP A 140 5.96 -14.82 -9.52
N GLY A 141 4.73 -14.79 -10.00
CA GLY A 141 3.72 -15.83 -9.74
C GLY A 141 3.07 -15.79 -8.38
N ALA A 142 3.37 -14.80 -7.54
CA ALA A 142 2.65 -14.60 -6.27
C ALA A 142 1.23 -14.07 -6.53
N GLU A 143 0.28 -14.55 -5.73
CA GLU A 143 -1.13 -14.19 -5.84
C GLU A 143 -1.78 -14.07 -4.45
N PHE A 144 -2.92 -13.40 -4.37
CA PHE A 144 -3.73 -13.40 -3.16
C PHE A 144 -4.67 -14.63 -3.17
N ASP A 145 -4.49 -15.51 -2.19
CA ASP A 145 -5.37 -16.66 -1.98
C ASP A 145 -6.45 -16.28 -0.95
N ALA A 146 -7.69 -16.18 -1.43
CA ALA A 146 -8.84 -15.83 -0.60
C ALA A 146 -9.19 -16.90 0.45
N ASN A 147 -8.81 -18.16 0.26
CA ASN A 147 -9.01 -19.22 1.24
C ASN A 147 -7.98 -19.12 2.37
N GLN A 148 -6.73 -18.84 2.03
CA GLN A 148 -5.66 -18.61 2.99
C GLN A 148 -5.62 -17.17 3.52
N LYS A 149 -6.38 -16.24 2.86
CA LYS A 149 -6.47 -14.81 3.25
C LYS A 149 -5.11 -14.11 3.25
N ALA A 150 -4.27 -14.49 2.32
CA ALA A 150 -2.87 -14.10 2.30
C ALA A 150 -2.31 -14.06 0.88
N VAL A 151 -1.21 -13.35 0.72
CA VAL A 151 -0.39 -13.45 -0.48
C VAL A 151 0.50 -14.68 -0.37
N VAL A 152 0.40 -15.53 -1.37
CA VAL A 152 1.05 -16.85 -1.44
C VAL A 152 1.89 -16.97 -2.71
N LEU A 153 2.82 -17.91 -2.70
CA LEU A 153 3.53 -18.39 -3.89
C LEU A 153 3.46 -19.92 -3.89
N ASN A 154 2.94 -20.51 -4.97
CA ASN A 154 2.72 -21.96 -5.07
C ASN A 154 1.90 -22.53 -3.89
N GLY A 155 0.92 -21.77 -3.38
CA GLY A 155 0.08 -22.15 -2.25
C GLY A 155 0.72 -21.99 -0.87
N GLU A 156 1.96 -21.50 -0.79
CA GLU A 156 2.67 -21.28 0.48
C GLU A 156 2.65 -19.79 0.87
N LEU A 157 2.32 -19.51 2.13
CA LEU A 157 2.32 -18.14 2.69
C LEU A 157 3.69 -17.49 2.53
N LEU A 158 3.72 -16.31 1.89
CA LEU A 158 4.96 -15.55 1.75
C LEU A 158 5.39 -14.89 3.06
N LYS A 159 6.65 -15.16 3.43
CA LYS A 159 7.35 -14.57 4.60
C LYS A 159 8.56 -13.75 4.17
N THR A 160 8.73 -13.59 2.88
CA THR A 160 9.77 -12.77 2.25
C THR A 160 9.12 -11.54 1.62
N LYS A 161 9.93 -10.66 1.09
CA LYS A 161 9.45 -9.43 0.46
C LYS A 161 8.41 -9.69 -0.61
N VAL A 162 7.27 -9.01 -0.50
CA VAL A 162 6.24 -8.88 -1.52
C VAL A 162 6.25 -7.44 -2.03
N VAL A 163 6.27 -7.26 -3.34
CA VAL A 163 6.17 -5.95 -3.97
C VAL A 163 4.90 -5.89 -4.81
N ILE A 164 4.11 -4.87 -4.57
CA ILE A 164 2.95 -4.50 -5.39
C ILE A 164 3.23 -3.12 -5.95
N ALA A 165 3.10 -2.97 -7.26
CA ALA A 165 3.41 -1.73 -7.94
C ALA A 165 2.29 -1.33 -8.92
N PRO A 166 2.16 -0.04 -9.26
CA PRO A 166 1.26 0.39 -10.31
C PRO A 166 1.58 -0.31 -11.63
N VAL A 167 0.53 -0.77 -12.31
CA VAL A 167 0.68 -1.26 -13.69
C VAL A 167 0.79 -0.07 -14.61
N THR A 168 1.95 0.11 -15.22
CA THR A 168 2.08 1.02 -16.36
C THR A 168 1.31 0.39 -17.49
N ASN A 169 0.10 0.89 -17.80
CA ASN A 169 -0.51 0.62 -19.07
C ASN A 169 0.44 1.17 -20.13
N GLY A 170 1.23 0.28 -20.70
CA GLY A 170 2.27 0.64 -21.65
C GLY A 170 1.68 1.27 -22.90
N ILE A 171 1.46 2.58 -22.86
CA ILE A 171 1.79 3.39 -23.99
C ILE A 171 3.30 3.57 -23.87
N SER A 172 4.07 2.51 -24.22
CA SER A 172 5.46 2.72 -24.59
C SER A 172 5.46 3.85 -25.59
N ASP A 173 6.26 4.91 -25.29
CA ASP A 173 6.53 5.96 -26.24
C ASP A 173 6.65 5.32 -27.62
N ILE A 174 5.68 5.60 -28.47
CA ILE A 174 5.87 5.39 -29.89
C ILE A 174 6.91 6.46 -30.25
N THR A 175 8.18 6.14 -30.06
CA THR A 175 9.24 6.84 -30.77
C THR A 175 8.97 6.48 -32.22
N THR A 176 8.11 7.27 -32.84
CA THR A 176 8.01 7.30 -34.28
C THR A 176 9.32 7.90 -34.77
N ASP A 177 10.28 7.05 -35.09
CA ASP A 177 11.21 7.33 -36.16
C ASP A 177 10.37 7.44 -37.43
N VAL A 178 9.72 8.59 -37.61
CA VAL A 178 9.07 8.95 -38.85
C VAL A 178 10.18 9.42 -39.78
N PRO A 179 10.51 8.70 -40.85
CA PRO A 179 11.42 9.19 -41.85
C PRO A 179 10.84 10.50 -42.38
N ALA A 180 11.71 11.50 -42.56
CA ALA A 180 11.35 12.89 -42.87
C ALA A 180 10.52 13.17 -44.16
N HIS A 181 9.86 12.15 -44.71
CA HIS A 181 9.09 12.22 -45.94
C HIS A 181 7.67 11.66 -45.89
N ALA A 182 7.13 11.30 -44.74
CA ALA A 182 5.74 10.82 -44.64
C ALA A 182 4.78 12.04 -44.54
N LYS A 183 4.24 12.49 -45.65
CA LYS A 183 3.07 13.38 -45.67
C LYS A 183 1.82 12.53 -45.48
N GLY A 184 1.31 12.44 -44.28
CA GLY A 184 0.05 11.76 -43.97
C GLY A 184 -0.50 12.21 -42.62
N ILE A 185 -1.80 12.46 -42.55
CA ILE A 185 -2.50 12.71 -41.30
C ILE A 185 -3.00 11.35 -40.82
N TYR A 186 -2.55 10.91 -39.65
CA TYR A 186 -3.03 9.68 -39.04
C TYR A 186 -4.06 10.00 -37.95
N SER A 187 -5.21 9.34 -38.01
CA SER A 187 -6.23 9.41 -36.97
C SER A 187 -5.83 8.55 -35.78
N VAL A 188 -5.98 9.09 -34.59
CA VAL A 188 -5.72 8.39 -33.31
C VAL A 188 -6.69 7.21 -33.10
N THR A 189 -7.76 7.09 -33.87
CA THR A 189 -8.77 6.04 -33.74
C THR A 189 -8.51 4.79 -34.59
N GLY A 190 -7.47 4.78 -35.40
CA GLY A 190 -7.11 3.58 -36.19
C GLY A 190 -8.15 3.10 -37.19
N VAL A 191 -9.18 3.88 -37.49
CA VAL A 191 -10.23 3.56 -38.47
C VAL A 191 -10.09 4.51 -39.67
N LYS A 192 -10.04 3.89 -40.86
CA LYS A 192 -10.06 4.64 -42.13
C LYS A 192 -11.35 5.38 -42.32
#